data_76833f3a2e5e8d86319c91e1da7ab619
#
_entry.id   76833f3a2e5e8d86319c91e1da7ab619
#
_cell.length_a   1.000
_cell.length_b   1.000
_cell.length_c   1.000
_cell.angle_alpha   90.00
_cell.angle_beta   90.00
_cell.angle_gamma   90.00
#
_symmetry.space_group_name_H-M   'P 1'
#
loop_
_entity.id
_entity.type
_entity.pdbx_description
1 polymer ?
#
loop_
_entity_poly.entity_id
_entity_poly.type
_entity_poly.pdbx_seq_one_letter_code
_entity_poly.pdbx_strand_id
1 'polypeptide(L)'
;MSLPMMGQSKYVSVSDGHFLKDGKPYYYVGTNFWYGAILGSEGQGGNRQRLVRELDLMKRMGIDNLRILVGSDGERGVTTKVEPTLQVRPGVYNDTILAGLDYLLMEMGKRQMVAVLYLNNSWEWSGGYGFYLEHAGAGKAPRPNEDGYPAYMNFVAQYASNQKAHELFYDYVQFILGRTNRYTGVAYKDDPAIMSWQIGNEPRAFAKEALPAFEQWLAEASALIRSLDGNHLISVGSEGSWGCENDWDCYERICADKNIDYCNIHLWPYNWSWARQDHLIEDLPQAKANTKDYIDKHLDICARLNKPLVMEEFGYPRDDFQFALGTSTKGRDGFYQYVFSLVADNAEQGGYFAGCNFWGWGGYAQPKHEQQWLVGDDYTGDPAQEQQGLNSVFSGDKSTLKVIRSQVKRMKKLR
;
A
#
# COMPACT_ATOMS: atom_id res chain seq x y z
N MET A 1 39.10 0.16 25.10
CA MET A 1 38.34 -0.85 24.34
C MET A 1 37.45 -0.08 23.37
N SER A 2 37.81 -0.07 22.09
CA SER A 2 36.97 0.53 21.06
C SER A 2 35.80 -0.41 20.81
N LEU A 3 34.58 0.07 21.02
CA LEU A 3 33.36 -0.61 20.57
C LEU A 3 33.48 -0.84 19.04
N PRO A 4 33.16 -2.05 18.54
CA PRO A 4 33.16 -2.26 17.11
C PRO A 4 32.11 -1.29 16.50
N MET A 5 32.55 -0.47 15.54
CA MET A 5 31.62 0.25 14.69
C MET A 5 30.71 -0.80 14.05
N MET A 6 29.45 -0.91 14.51
CA MET A 6 28.42 -1.64 13.77
C MET A 6 28.34 -1.00 12.40
N GLY A 7 28.69 -1.74 11.36
CA GLY A 7 28.56 -1.27 9.98
C GLY A 7 27.15 -0.75 9.77
N GLN A 8 27.03 0.44 9.19
CA GLN A 8 25.73 1.04 8.85
C GLN A 8 24.92 0.06 8.00
N SER A 9 23.70 -0.30 8.47
CA SER A 9 22.80 -1.15 7.70
C SER A 9 22.45 -0.46 6.39
N LYS A 10 22.58 -1.15 5.27
CA LYS A 10 22.13 -0.66 3.95
C LYS A 10 20.60 -0.73 3.78
N TYR A 11 19.91 -1.33 4.72
CA TYR A 11 18.46 -1.47 4.75
C TYR A 11 17.83 -0.43 5.66
N VAL A 12 16.57 -0.09 5.39
CA VAL A 12 15.76 0.65 6.36
C VAL A 12 15.56 -0.25 7.58
N SER A 13 15.73 0.30 8.76
CA SER A 13 15.59 -0.42 10.02
C SER A 13 14.74 0.36 11.01
N VAL A 14 14.33 -0.28 12.09
CA VAL A 14 13.66 0.35 13.24
C VAL A 14 14.60 0.35 14.43
N SER A 15 14.74 1.49 15.07
CA SER A 15 15.46 1.64 16.33
C SER A 15 14.71 2.60 17.23
N ASP A 16 14.43 2.17 18.44
CA ASP A 16 13.71 2.96 19.44
C ASP A 16 12.43 3.63 18.90
N GLY A 17 11.60 2.85 18.22
CA GLY A 17 10.31 3.28 17.67
C GLY A 17 10.40 4.19 16.43
N HIS A 18 11.57 4.36 15.82
CA HIS A 18 11.77 5.24 14.66
C HIS A 18 12.47 4.51 13.50
N PHE A 19 12.17 4.92 12.28
CA PHE A 19 12.91 4.41 11.11
C PHE A 19 14.28 5.05 11.00
N LEU A 20 15.24 4.22 10.61
CA LEU A 20 16.58 4.64 10.19
C LEU A 20 16.82 4.20 8.74
N LYS A 21 17.39 5.09 7.93
CA LYS A 21 17.93 4.80 6.61
C LYS A 21 19.36 5.31 6.54
N ASP A 22 20.29 4.45 6.15
CA ASP A 22 21.72 4.79 6.17
C ASP A 22 22.21 5.30 7.55
N GLY A 23 21.62 4.77 8.63
CA GLY A 23 21.93 5.13 10.01
C GLY A 23 21.40 6.49 10.47
N LYS A 24 20.57 7.16 9.67
CA LYS A 24 19.95 8.45 10.01
C LYS A 24 18.44 8.31 10.15
N PRO A 25 17.80 9.20 10.92
CA PRO A 25 16.33 9.23 10.99
C PRO A 25 15.71 9.30 9.60
N TYR A 26 14.66 8.50 9.38
CA TYR A 26 13.97 8.42 8.09
C TYR A 26 12.49 8.72 8.26
N TYR A 27 12.09 9.93 7.90
CA TYR A 27 10.71 10.39 7.82
C TYR A 27 10.37 10.68 6.36
N TYR A 28 9.17 10.30 5.89
CA TYR A 28 8.91 10.42 4.46
C TYR A 28 7.46 10.79 4.12
N VAL A 29 7.31 11.35 2.93
CA VAL A 29 6.08 11.35 2.15
C VAL A 29 6.31 10.46 0.96
N GLY A 30 5.54 9.40 0.86
CA GLY A 30 5.52 8.47 -0.25
C GLY A 30 4.20 8.51 -1.00
N THR A 31 4.05 7.59 -1.93
CA THR A 31 2.80 7.42 -2.68
C THR A 31 2.51 5.96 -2.96
N ASN A 32 1.24 5.65 -3.18
CA ASN A 32 0.84 4.38 -3.76
C ASN A 32 1.08 4.41 -5.27
N PHE A 33 1.85 3.43 -5.74
CA PHE A 33 2.21 3.23 -7.15
C PHE A 33 2.00 1.76 -7.50
N TRP A 34 0.78 1.27 -7.23
CA TRP A 34 0.44 -0.15 -7.26
C TRP A 34 0.74 -0.81 -8.60
N TYR A 35 0.62 -0.09 -9.71
CA TYR A 35 0.82 -0.61 -11.06
C TYR A 35 2.28 -0.58 -11.56
N GLY A 36 3.22 -0.21 -10.72
CA GLY A 36 4.63 -0.02 -11.09
C GLY A 36 5.29 -1.23 -11.73
N ALA A 37 5.00 -2.44 -11.25
CA ALA A 37 5.51 -3.69 -11.81
C ALA A 37 4.98 -3.94 -13.23
N ILE A 38 3.69 -3.69 -13.48
CA ILE A 38 3.10 -3.82 -14.81
C ILE A 38 3.71 -2.79 -15.75
N LEU A 39 3.82 -1.54 -15.32
CA LEU A 39 4.40 -0.45 -16.12
C LEU A 39 5.87 -0.73 -16.48
N GLY A 40 6.62 -1.40 -15.59
CA GLY A 40 8.01 -1.82 -15.81
C GLY A 40 8.17 -3.02 -16.74
N SER A 41 7.08 -3.69 -17.11
CA SER A 41 7.12 -4.87 -17.98
C SER A 41 7.29 -4.50 -19.47
N GLU A 42 7.63 -5.51 -20.28
CA GLU A 42 7.66 -5.40 -21.74
C GLU A 42 6.43 -6.02 -22.40
N GLY A 43 5.41 -6.35 -21.60
CA GLY A 43 4.16 -6.94 -22.08
C GLY A 43 3.00 -5.95 -22.08
N GLN A 44 1.79 -6.51 -22.07
CA GLN A 44 0.56 -5.72 -21.99
C GLN A 44 0.59 -4.76 -20.80
N GLY A 45 0.27 -3.50 -21.07
CA GLY A 45 0.27 -2.43 -20.06
C GLY A 45 1.65 -1.90 -19.68
N GLY A 46 2.74 -2.49 -20.21
CA GLY A 46 4.10 -2.04 -19.95
C GLY A 46 4.44 -0.76 -20.70
N ASN A 47 5.15 0.14 -20.03
CA ASN A 47 5.69 1.37 -20.62
C ASN A 47 6.88 1.87 -19.79
N ARG A 48 8.05 1.35 -20.06
CA ARG A 48 9.29 1.70 -19.34
C ARG A 48 9.67 3.17 -19.49
N GLN A 49 9.38 3.81 -20.63
CA GLN A 49 9.65 5.23 -20.78
C GLN A 49 8.78 6.06 -19.82
N ARG A 50 7.50 5.74 -19.70
CA ARG A 50 6.62 6.37 -18.72
C ARG A 50 7.11 6.08 -17.31
N LEU A 51 7.45 4.82 -16.98
CA LEU A 51 7.97 4.46 -15.66
C LEU A 51 9.14 5.32 -15.24
N VAL A 52 10.16 5.45 -16.11
CA VAL A 52 11.35 6.28 -15.83
C VAL A 52 10.96 7.74 -15.59
N ARG A 53 10.09 8.30 -16.43
CA ARG A 53 9.60 9.69 -16.26
C ARG A 53 8.83 9.91 -14.96
N GLU A 54 8.00 8.93 -14.55
CA GLU A 54 7.26 8.96 -13.27
C GLU A 54 8.22 8.95 -12.09
N LEU A 55 9.18 8.01 -12.08
CA LEU A 55 10.19 7.92 -11.03
C LEU A 55 11.06 9.19 -10.95
N ASP A 56 11.44 9.77 -12.10
CA ASP A 56 12.20 11.03 -12.15
C ASP A 56 11.38 12.20 -11.59
N LEU A 57 10.08 12.27 -11.86
CA LEU A 57 9.21 13.30 -11.31
C LEU A 57 9.07 13.12 -9.78
N MET A 58 8.80 11.92 -9.31
CA MET A 58 8.75 11.63 -7.89
C MET A 58 10.05 11.99 -7.18
N LYS A 59 11.20 11.61 -7.75
CA LYS A 59 12.52 11.94 -7.22
C LYS A 59 12.75 13.44 -7.10
N ARG A 60 12.40 14.20 -8.15
CA ARG A 60 12.49 15.69 -8.13
C ARG A 60 11.57 16.32 -7.08
N MET A 61 10.43 15.69 -6.80
CA MET A 61 9.54 16.12 -5.73
C MET A 61 10.05 15.72 -4.35
N GLY A 62 11.00 14.78 -4.30
CA GLY A 62 11.56 14.21 -3.07
C GLY A 62 10.74 13.10 -2.45
N ILE A 63 9.84 12.51 -3.22
CA ILE A 63 9.15 11.26 -2.90
C ILE A 63 10.14 10.13 -3.14
N ASP A 64 10.45 9.37 -2.10
CA ASP A 64 11.45 8.29 -2.15
C ASP A 64 10.95 6.96 -1.57
N ASN A 65 9.65 6.89 -1.25
CA ASN A 65 8.99 5.68 -0.75
C ASN A 65 7.75 5.37 -1.60
N LEU A 66 7.70 4.18 -2.19
CA LEU A 66 6.60 3.75 -3.03
C LEU A 66 5.98 2.47 -2.47
N ARG A 67 4.66 2.48 -2.30
CA ARG A 67 3.89 1.29 -1.95
C ARG A 67 3.39 0.63 -3.24
N ILE A 68 3.72 -0.64 -3.44
CA ILE A 68 3.64 -1.33 -4.72
C ILE A 68 2.99 -2.70 -4.55
N LEU A 69 2.02 -3.01 -5.41
CA LEU A 69 1.48 -4.36 -5.56
C LEU A 69 2.53 -5.24 -6.27
N VAL A 70 2.89 -6.37 -5.68
CA VAL A 70 3.79 -7.34 -6.33
C VAL A 70 3.15 -7.86 -7.61
N GLY A 71 1.87 -8.23 -7.55
CA GLY A 71 1.08 -8.59 -8.71
C GLY A 71 -0.35 -8.96 -8.34
N SER A 72 -1.22 -8.99 -9.34
CA SER A 72 -2.61 -9.41 -9.20
C SER A 72 -2.78 -10.91 -9.48
N ASP A 73 -3.87 -11.47 -8.97
CA ASP A 73 -4.21 -12.87 -9.10
C ASP A 73 -5.52 -13.09 -9.87
N GLY A 74 -5.63 -14.21 -10.58
CA GLY A 74 -6.85 -14.68 -11.19
C GLY A 74 -6.86 -14.62 -12.71
N GLU A 75 -8.01 -14.96 -13.29
CA GLU A 75 -8.23 -15.00 -14.73
C GLU A 75 -8.18 -13.61 -15.35
N ARG A 76 -7.77 -13.56 -16.63
CA ARG A 76 -7.83 -12.36 -17.48
C ARG A 76 -9.25 -12.12 -17.97
N GLY A 77 -9.53 -10.90 -18.41
CA GLY A 77 -10.80 -10.52 -19.00
C GLY A 77 -11.93 -10.32 -18.00
N VAL A 78 -11.61 -10.24 -16.73
CA VAL A 78 -12.57 -9.87 -15.68
C VAL A 78 -12.56 -8.35 -15.57
N THR A 79 -13.64 -7.70 -16.00
CA THR A 79 -13.85 -6.27 -15.80
C THR A 79 -13.73 -5.92 -14.31
N THR A 80 -13.21 -4.74 -14.00
CA THR A 80 -12.99 -4.26 -12.62
C THR A 80 -11.82 -4.93 -11.86
N LYS A 81 -11.07 -5.82 -12.50
CA LYS A 81 -9.84 -6.38 -11.92
C LYS A 81 -8.59 -5.89 -12.65
N VAL A 82 -7.51 -5.79 -11.91
CA VAL A 82 -6.20 -5.44 -12.47
C VAL A 82 -5.74 -6.50 -13.47
N GLU A 83 -5.39 -6.06 -14.66
CA GLU A 83 -4.86 -6.89 -15.73
C GLU A 83 -3.64 -6.20 -16.38
N PRO A 84 -2.59 -6.95 -16.79
CA PRO A 84 -2.44 -8.40 -16.71
C PRO A 84 -2.18 -8.92 -15.31
N THR A 85 -2.56 -10.18 -15.07
CA THR A 85 -2.34 -10.85 -13.78
C THR A 85 -0.94 -11.45 -13.70
N LEU A 86 -0.38 -11.44 -12.48
CA LEU A 86 0.87 -12.13 -12.17
C LEU A 86 0.63 -13.64 -12.02
N GLN A 87 -0.37 -14.03 -11.26
CA GLN A 87 -0.67 -15.41 -10.93
C GLN A 87 -2.05 -15.80 -11.48
N VAL A 88 -2.10 -16.48 -12.63
CA VAL A 88 -3.36 -16.92 -13.25
C VAL A 88 -3.98 -18.09 -12.48
N ARG A 89 -3.13 -18.99 -11.99
CA ARG A 89 -3.45 -20.12 -11.11
C ARG A 89 -2.34 -20.25 -10.08
N PRO A 90 -2.60 -20.79 -8.89
CA PRO A 90 -1.54 -21.02 -7.91
C PRO A 90 -0.31 -21.70 -8.49
N GLY A 91 0.84 -21.09 -8.30
CA GLY A 91 2.12 -21.58 -8.82
C GLY A 91 2.38 -21.34 -10.30
N VAL A 92 1.48 -20.68 -11.03
CA VAL A 92 1.66 -20.34 -12.46
C VAL A 92 1.81 -18.84 -12.62
N TYR A 93 3.04 -18.38 -12.79
CA TYR A 93 3.42 -16.98 -12.76
C TYR A 93 3.67 -16.41 -14.15
N ASN A 94 3.27 -15.15 -14.34
CA ASN A 94 3.57 -14.37 -15.54
C ASN A 94 4.99 -13.78 -15.41
N ASP A 95 5.95 -14.40 -16.11
CA ASP A 95 7.35 -13.99 -16.07
C ASP A 95 7.57 -12.56 -16.60
N THR A 96 6.70 -12.07 -17.46
CA THR A 96 6.74 -10.69 -17.97
C THR A 96 6.50 -9.67 -16.84
N ILE A 97 5.55 -9.94 -15.95
CA ILE A 97 5.27 -9.07 -14.78
C ILE A 97 6.40 -9.18 -13.77
N LEU A 98 6.93 -10.37 -13.53
CA LEU A 98 8.10 -10.55 -12.66
C LEU A 98 9.31 -9.76 -13.18
N ALA A 99 9.56 -9.79 -14.50
CA ALA A 99 10.59 -8.97 -15.12
C ALA A 99 10.31 -7.46 -14.95
N GLY A 100 9.05 -7.06 -15.00
CA GLY A 100 8.62 -5.69 -14.76
C GLY A 100 8.90 -5.24 -13.33
N LEU A 101 8.64 -6.09 -12.34
CA LEU A 101 8.99 -5.82 -10.94
C LEU A 101 10.51 -5.71 -10.75
N ASP A 102 11.30 -6.61 -11.35
CA ASP A 102 12.75 -6.54 -11.34
C ASP A 102 13.25 -5.20 -11.91
N TYR A 103 12.69 -4.79 -13.05
CA TYR A 103 13.05 -3.54 -13.71
C TYR A 103 12.70 -2.31 -12.87
N LEU A 104 11.51 -2.31 -12.26
CA LEU A 104 11.08 -1.27 -11.34
C LEU A 104 12.04 -1.12 -10.16
N LEU A 105 12.37 -2.22 -9.48
CA LEU A 105 13.28 -2.21 -8.33
C LEU A 105 14.70 -1.72 -8.72
N MET A 106 15.20 -2.14 -9.89
CA MET A 106 16.46 -1.62 -10.42
C MET A 106 16.40 -0.11 -10.63
N GLU A 107 15.36 0.41 -11.26
CA GLU A 107 15.20 1.86 -11.52
C GLU A 107 14.98 2.65 -10.24
N MET A 108 14.29 2.08 -9.26
CA MET A 108 14.15 2.68 -7.91
C MET A 108 15.50 2.73 -7.19
N GLY A 109 16.26 1.66 -7.21
CA GLY A 109 17.60 1.59 -6.60
C GLY A 109 18.56 2.65 -7.15
N LYS A 110 18.59 2.86 -8.48
CA LYS A 110 19.37 3.93 -9.12
C LYS A 110 19.02 5.33 -8.58
N ARG A 111 17.80 5.51 -8.08
CA ARG A 111 17.29 6.79 -7.54
C ARG A 111 17.31 6.85 -6.02
N GLN A 112 17.82 5.82 -5.34
CA GLN A 112 17.82 5.70 -3.88
C GLN A 112 16.40 5.75 -3.29
N MET A 113 15.41 5.26 -4.05
CA MET A 113 14.04 5.07 -3.62
C MET A 113 13.86 3.68 -3.02
N VAL A 114 12.89 3.53 -2.13
CA VAL A 114 12.57 2.26 -1.49
C VAL A 114 11.12 1.85 -1.72
N ALA A 115 10.90 0.55 -1.86
CA ALA A 115 9.61 -0.06 -2.10
C ALA A 115 9.05 -0.73 -0.84
N VAL A 116 7.77 -0.50 -0.57
CA VAL A 116 6.94 -1.35 0.29
C VAL A 116 6.15 -2.27 -0.62
N LEU A 117 6.45 -3.57 -0.57
CA LEU A 117 5.88 -4.56 -1.47
C LEU A 117 4.78 -5.35 -0.78
N TYR A 118 3.51 -5.16 -1.17
CA TYR A 118 2.43 -5.96 -0.62
C TYR A 118 2.09 -7.17 -1.48
N LEU A 119 1.88 -8.31 -0.79
CA LEU A 119 1.89 -9.66 -1.37
C LEU A 119 0.48 -10.18 -1.69
N ASN A 120 -0.53 -9.68 -0.99
CA ASN A 120 -1.91 -10.15 -1.07
C ASN A 120 -2.89 -8.96 -1.08
N ASN A 121 -4.17 -9.25 -1.25
CA ASN A 121 -5.23 -8.25 -1.14
C ASN A 121 -6.48 -8.90 -0.55
N SER A 122 -7.13 -8.24 0.39
CA SER A 122 -8.43 -8.70 0.87
C SER A 122 -9.56 -8.38 -0.11
N TRP A 123 -9.35 -7.37 -0.97
CA TRP A 123 -10.32 -6.92 -1.96
C TRP A 123 -10.11 -7.57 -3.33
N GLU A 124 -11.18 -7.69 -4.09
CA GLU A 124 -11.23 -8.45 -5.35
C GLU A 124 -10.46 -7.80 -6.51
N TRP A 125 -10.22 -6.49 -6.46
CA TRP A 125 -9.70 -5.75 -7.60
C TRP A 125 -8.29 -6.22 -8.05
N SER A 126 -7.55 -6.91 -7.19
CA SER A 126 -6.29 -7.57 -7.56
C SER A 126 -6.26 -9.07 -7.21
N GLY A 127 -7.38 -9.72 -6.98
CA GLY A 127 -7.48 -11.15 -6.68
C GLY A 127 -7.44 -11.46 -5.19
N GLY A 128 -6.33 -11.98 -4.68
CA GLY A 128 -6.11 -12.18 -3.25
C GLY A 128 -7.03 -13.22 -2.61
N TYR A 129 -7.72 -12.86 -1.52
CA TYR A 129 -8.51 -13.79 -0.71
C TYR A 129 -9.47 -14.65 -1.53
N GLY A 130 -10.23 -14.02 -2.45
CA GLY A 130 -11.15 -14.76 -3.31
C GLY A 130 -10.45 -15.78 -4.20
N PHE A 131 -9.32 -15.40 -4.78
CA PHE A 131 -8.51 -16.28 -5.63
C PHE A 131 -8.02 -17.51 -4.87
N TYR A 132 -7.44 -17.34 -3.68
CA TYR A 132 -6.95 -18.47 -2.88
C TYR A 132 -8.08 -19.37 -2.39
N LEU A 133 -9.22 -18.79 -2.02
CA LEU A 133 -10.40 -19.55 -1.60
C LEU A 133 -10.99 -20.38 -2.74
N GLU A 134 -11.11 -19.83 -3.95
CA GLU A 134 -11.56 -20.59 -5.13
C GLU A 134 -10.68 -21.81 -5.39
N HIS A 135 -9.36 -21.62 -5.35
CA HIS A 135 -8.41 -22.69 -5.59
C HIS A 135 -8.24 -23.64 -4.39
N ALA A 136 -8.68 -23.23 -3.20
CA ALA A 136 -8.81 -24.11 -2.05
C ALA A 136 -10.09 -24.96 -2.06
N GLY A 137 -10.96 -24.75 -3.06
CA GLY A 137 -12.20 -25.52 -3.22
C GLY A 137 -13.40 -24.95 -2.46
N ALA A 138 -13.33 -23.69 -2.01
CA ALA A 138 -14.43 -23.02 -1.31
C ALA A 138 -15.59 -22.59 -2.22
N GLY A 139 -15.45 -22.73 -3.53
CA GLY A 139 -16.39 -22.25 -4.54
C GLY A 139 -15.93 -20.95 -5.19
N LYS A 140 -16.72 -20.44 -6.13
CA LYS A 140 -16.42 -19.22 -6.88
C LYS A 140 -16.67 -17.99 -6.01
N ALA A 141 -15.69 -17.09 -5.96
CA ALA A 141 -15.84 -15.82 -5.23
C ALA A 141 -16.87 -14.91 -5.91
N PRO A 142 -17.79 -14.30 -5.14
CA PRO A 142 -18.69 -13.29 -5.67
C PRO A 142 -17.91 -12.11 -6.26
N ARG A 143 -18.50 -11.45 -7.25
CA ARG A 143 -17.96 -10.24 -7.85
C ARG A 143 -18.73 -9.01 -7.33
N PRO A 144 -18.11 -8.07 -6.62
CA PRO A 144 -18.82 -6.94 -6.02
C PRO A 144 -19.66 -6.12 -6.99
N ASN A 145 -19.21 -5.96 -8.24
CA ASN A 145 -19.94 -5.23 -9.27
C ASN A 145 -21.19 -5.97 -9.81
N GLU A 146 -21.27 -7.29 -9.62
CA GLU A 146 -22.41 -8.13 -10.04
C GLU A 146 -23.26 -8.55 -8.83
N ASP A 147 -22.62 -8.99 -7.77
CA ASP A 147 -23.24 -9.63 -6.60
C ASP A 147 -23.33 -8.69 -5.38
N GLY A 148 -22.64 -7.55 -5.41
CA GLY A 148 -22.51 -6.59 -4.30
C GLY A 148 -21.41 -6.94 -3.30
N TYR A 149 -20.89 -5.91 -2.63
CA TYR A 149 -19.85 -6.06 -1.59
C TYR A 149 -20.27 -6.95 -0.42
N PRO A 150 -21.53 -6.92 0.10
CA PRO A 150 -21.93 -7.82 1.19
C PRO A 150 -21.74 -9.30 0.86
N ALA A 151 -22.07 -9.73 -0.37
CA ALA A 151 -21.90 -11.13 -0.80
C ALA A 151 -20.41 -11.51 -0.84
N TYR A 152 -19.57 -10.61 -1.39
CA TYR A 152 -18.13 -10.80 -1.42
C TYR A 152 -17.53 -10.88 -0.01
N MET A 153 -17.85 -9.93 0.86
CA MET A 153 -17.33 -9.89 2.24
C MET A 153 -17.72 -11.13 3.05
N ASN A 154 -18.97 -11.60 2.92
CA ASN A 154 -19.42 -12.84 3.56
C ASN A 154 -18.65 -14.06 3.06
N PHE A 155 -18.35 -14.12 1.76
CA PHE A 155 -17.57 -15.22 1.19
C PHE A 155 -16.13 -15.20 1.66
N VAL A 156 -15.44 -14.06 1.62
CA VAL A 156 -14.02 -13.98 1.97
C VAL A 156 -13.74 -14.01 3.47
N ALA A 157 -14.74 -13.84 4.32
CA ALA A 157 -14.59 -14.00 5.77
C ALA A 157 -14.05 -15.40 6.16
N GLN A 158 -14.34 -16.42 5.37
CA GLN A 158 -13.81 -17.78 5.61
C GLN A 158 -12.30 -17.90 5.34
N TYR A 159 -11.67 -16.91 4.69
CA TYR A 159 -10.23 -16.93 4.42
C TYR A 159 -9.42 -17.03 5.72
N ALA A 160 -9.83 -16.32 6.77
CA ALA A 160 -9.13 -16.29 8.05
C ALA A 160 -8.84 -17.69 8.63
N SER A 161 -9.72 -18.67 8.40
CA SER A 161 -9.61 -20.04 8.92
C SER A 161 -9.37 -21.10 7.83
N ASN A 162 -9.20 -20.71 6.57
CA ASN A 162 -9.02 -21.67 5.48
C ASN A 162 -7.54 -22.02 5.27
N GLN A 163 -7.08 -23.07 5.96
CA GLN A 163 -5.68 -23.50 5.93
C GLN A 163 -5.17 -23.77 4.51
N LYS A 164 -5.97 -24.39 3.65
CA LYS A 164 -5.56 -24.70 2.28
C LYS A 164 -5.34 -23.42 1.46
N ALA A 165 -6.16 -22.40 1.66
CA ALA A 165 -5.95 -21.10 1.03
C ALA A 165 -4.66 -20.43 1.55
N HIS A 166 -4.37 -20.56 2.85
CA HIS A 166 -3.11 -20.07 3.43
C HIS A 166 -1.90 -20.79 2.86
N GLU A 167 -1.94 -22.12 2.69
CA GLU A 167 -0.85 -22.90 2.09
C GLU A 167 -0.51 -22.41 0.67
N LEU A 168 -1.54 -22.18 -0.15
CA LEU A 168 -1.36 -21.63 -1.50
C LEU A 168 -0.74 -20.22 -1.47
N PHE A 169 -1.13 -19.40 -0.53
CA PHE A 169 -0.51 -18.08 -0.32
C PHE A 169 0.93 -18.20 0.17
N TYR A 170 1.24 -19.12 1.07
CA TYR A 170 2.60 -19.34 1.58
C TYR A 170 3.56 -19.83 0.48
N ASP A 171 3.10 -20.67 -0.43
CA ASP A 171 3.87 -21.09 -1.60
C ASP A 171 4.23 -19.89 -2.49
N TYR A 172 3.28 -18.99 -2.70
CA TYR A 172 3.51 -17.74 -3.42
C TYR A 172 4.50 -16.82 -2.70
N VAL A 173 4.38 -16.66 -1.39
CA VAL A 173 5.32 -15.87 -0.56
C VAL A 173 6.74 -16.41 -0.71
N GLN A 174 6.93 -17.73 -0.59
CA GLN A 174 8.23 -18.37 -0.75
C GLN A 174 8.82 -18.13 -2.15
N PHE A 175 7.98 -18.21 -3.18
CA PHE A 175 8.41 -17.97 -4.56
C PHE A 175 8.89 -16.51 -4.76
N ILE A 176 8.13 -15.53 -4.28
CA ILE A 176 8.48 -14.11 -4.45
C ILE A 176 9.72 -13.74 -3.64
N LEU A 177 9.79 -14.13 -2.36
CA LEU A 177 10.93 -13.78 -1.51
C LEU A 177 12.20 -14.52 -1.93
N GLY A 178 12.09 -15.67 -2.55
CA GLY A 178 13.21 -16.42 -3.10
C GLY A 178 13.77 -15.89 -4.44
N ARG A 179 13.17 -14.82 -4.98
CA ARG A 179 13.55 -14.30 -6.29
C ARG A 179 14.90 -13.57 -6.27
N THR A 180 15.63 -13.72 -7.37
CA THR A 180 16.80 -12.89 -7.72
C THR A 180 16.42 -11.98 -8.87
N ASN A 181 16.71 -10.68 -8.74
CA ASN A 181 16.44 -9.67 -9.76
C ASN A 181 17.28 -9.97 -11.01
N ARG A 182 16.64 -10.14 -12.15
CA ARG A 182 17.33 -10.53 -13.40
C ARG A 182 18.23 -9.42 -13.97
N TYR A 183 17.99 -8.17 -13.64
CA TYR A 183 18.77 -7.04 -14.17
C TYR A 183 19.97 -6.69 -13.28
N THR A 184 19.85 -6.88 -11.97
CA THR A 184 20.89 -6.53 -11.02
C THR A 184 21.68 -7.75 -10.51
N GLY A 185 21.12 -8.95 -10.64
CA GLY A 185 21.68 -10.18 -10.05
C GLY A 185 21.59 -10.26 -8.52
N VAL A 186 20.89 -9.29 -7.90
CA VAL A 186 20.73 -9.23 -6.44
C VAL A 186 19.49 -10.01 -6.02
N ALA A 187 19.59 -10.87 -5.01
CA ALA A 187 18.45 -11.53 -4.42
C ALA A 187 17.56 -10.50 -3.73
N TYR A 188 16.22 -10.65 -3.83
CA TYR A 188 15.28 -9.68 -3.24
C TYR A 188 15.53 -9.46 -1.75
N LYS A 189 15.80 -10.52 -1.00
CA LYS A 189 16.17 -10.43 0.43
C LYS A 189 17.46 -9.63 0.72
N ASP A 190 18.26 -9.31 -0.30
CA ASP A 190 19.51 -8.56 -0.19
C ASP A 190 19.45 -7.20 -0.92
N ASP A 191 18.28 -6.85 -1.49
CA ASP A 191 18.11 -5.63 -2.29
C ASP A 191 17.72 -4.44 -1.41
N PRO A 192 18.60 -3.44 -1.24
CA PRO A 192 18.30 -2.26 -0.43
C PRO A 192 17.22 -1.33 -1.03
N ALA A 193 16.78 -1.57 -2.26
CA ALA A 193 15.62 -0.89 -2.84
C ALA A 193 14.28 -1.39 -2.26
N ILE A 194 14.28 -2.51 -1.54
CA ILE A 194 13.13 -2.98 -0.77
C ILE A 194 13.25 -2.46 0.66
N MET A 195 12.22 -1.81 1.15
CA MET A 195 12.11 -1.39 2.56
C MET A 195 11.41 -2.46 3.39
N SER A 196 10.28 -2.94 2.87
CA SER A 196 9.37 -3.77 3.65
C SER A 196 8.60 -4.75 2.78
N TRP A 197 8.41 -5.95 3.32
CA TRP A 197 7.38 -6.88 2.90
C TRP A 197 6.10 -6.58 3.67
N GLN A 198 4.99 -6.54 2.95
CA GLN A 198 3.70 -6.31 3.53
C GLN A 198 2.79 -7.49 3.23
N ILE A 199 2.15 -8.06 4.27
CA ILE A 199 1.35 -9.29 4.15
C ILE A 199 0.25 -9.11 3.10
N GLY A 200 -0.41 -7.95 3.10
CA GLY A 200 -1.43 -7.69 2.09
C GLY A 200 -1.86 -6.23 2.04
N ASN A 201 -2.72 -5.94 1.07
CA ASN A 201 -3.50 -4.71 1.05
C ASN A 201 -4.75 -4.92 1.90
N GLU A 202 -4.87 -4.14 2.96
CA GLU A 202 -6.03 -4.12 3.83
C GLU A 202 -6.49 -5.51 4.32
N PRO A 203 -5.58 -6.34 4.89
CA PRO A 203 -6.01 -7.59 5.48
C PRO A 203 -7.12 -7.35 6.49
N ARG A 204 -8.20 -8.12 6.38
CA ARG A 204 -9.40 -7.94 7.19
C ARG A 204 -10.01 -9.29 7.55
N ALA A 205 -10.60 -9.37 8.73
CA ALA A 205 -11.32 -10.57 9.19
C ALA A 205 -12.70 -10.70 8.52
N PHE A 206 -13.35 -9.58 8.17
CA PHE A 206 -14.72 -9.48 7.62
C PHE A 206 -15.84 -10.00 8.52
N ALA A 207 -15.52 -10.53 9.67
CA ALA A 207 -16.47 -10.97 10.70
C ALA A 207 -15.80 -10.98 12.07
N LYS A 208 -16.52 -10.59 13.12
CA LYS A 208 -15.97 -10.60 14.50
C LYS A 208 -15.56 -11.99 14.96
N GLU A 209 -16.32 -12.99 14.56
CA GLU A 209 -16.05 -14.39 14.89
C GLU A 209 -14.76 -14.91 14.25
N ALA A 210 -14.32 -14.29 13.16
CA ALA A 210 -13.09 -14.64 12.45
C ALA A 210 -11.83 -14.02 13.05
N LEU A 211 -11.94 -13.04 13.97
CA LEU A 211 -10.78 -12.32 14.52
C LEU A 211 -9.70 -13.23 15.10
N PRO A 212 -10.00 -14.26 15.92
CA PRO A 212 -8.93 -15.12 16.45
C PRO A 212 -8.15 -15.86 15.36
N ALA A 213 -8.83 -16.39 14.36
CA ALA A 213 -8.19 -17.07 13.23
C ALA A 213 -7.41 -16.08 12.35
N PHE A 214 -7.92 -14.87 12.19
CA PHE A 214 -7.25 -13.79 11.47
C PHE A 214 -5.94 -13.37 12.13
N GLU A 215 -5.93 -13.16 13.45
CA GLU A 215 -4.72 -12.89 14.22
C GLU A 215 -3.69 -14.01 14.06
N GLN A 216 -4.13 -15.27 14.17
CA GLN A 216 -3.26 -16.43 13.99
C GLN A 216 -2.64 -16.47 12.58
N TRP A 217 -3.45 -16.27 11.54
CA TRP A 217 -2.96 -16.25 10.16
C TRP A 217 -1.91 -15.15 9.94
N LEU A 218 -2.14 -13.94 10.45
CA LEU A 218 -1.16 -12.85 10.34
C LEU A 218 0.15 -13.17 11.07
N ALA A 219 0.08 -13.80 12.23
CA ALA A 219 1.27 -14.24 12.97
C ALA A 219 2.05 -15.32 12.21
N GLU A 220 1.36 -16.30 11.61
CA GLU A 220 1.97 -17.35 10.78
C GLU A 220 2.62 -16.75 9.51
N ALA A 221 1.90 -15.87 8.81
CA ALA A 221 2.41 -15.21 7.60
C ALA A 221 3.64 -14.36 7.90
N SER A 222 3.62 -13.56 8.96
CA SER A 222 4.77 -12.74 9.37
C SER A 222 5.98 -13.59 9.79
N ALA A 223 5.74 -14.70 10.49
CA ALA A 223 6.79 -15.65 10.87
C ALA A 223 7.44 -16.31 9.64
N LEU A 224 6.62 -16.70 8.65
CA LEU A 224 7.14 -17.25 7.38
C LEU A 224 8.02 -16.22 6.66
N ILE A 225 7.52 -15.00 6.47
CA ILE A 225 8.28 -13.93 5.81
C ILE A 225 9.60 -13.70 6.54
N ARG A 226 9.58 -13.60 7.87
CA ARG A 226 10.78 -13.40 8.69
C ARG A 226 11.77 -14.56 8.56
N SER A 227 11.31 -15.79 8.42
CA SER A 227 12.17 -16.96 8.21
C SER A 227 12.88 -16.95 6.86
N LEU A 228 12.30 -16.29 5.86
CA LEU A 228 12.86 -16.19 4.50
C LEU A 228 13.72 -14.95 4.32
N ASP A 229 13.44 -13.88 5.08
CA ASP A 229 14.13 -12.60 4.97
C ASP A 229 14.30 -11.94 6.34
N GLY A 230 15.54 -11.95 6.82
CA GLY A 230 15.92 -11.30 8.08
C GLY A 230 16.36 -9.85 7.94
N ASN A 231 16.42 -9.30 6.71
CA ASN A 231 17.00 -7.98 6.44
C ASN A 231 15.93 -6.88 6.35
N HIS A 232 14.79 -7.19 5.73
CA HIS A 232 13.77 -6.20 5.47
C HIS A 232 12.71 -6.14 6.58
N LEU A 233 12.05 -5.00 6.67
CA LEU A 233 10.94 -4.79 7.58
C LEU A 233 9.71 -5.58 7.13
N ILE A 234 8.84 -5.88 8.07
CA ILE A 234 7.56 -6.56 7.84
C ILE A 234 6.44 -5.71 8.45
N SER A 235 5.37 -5.54 7.69
CA SER A 235 4.14 -4.92 8.17
C SER A 235 2.90 -5.65 7.64
N VAL A 236 1.76 -5.35 8.23
CA VAL A 236 0.50 -6.02 7.88
C VAL A 236 -0.11 -5.44 6.61
N GLY A 237 -0.11 -4.12 6.47
CA GLY A 237 -0.87 -3.38 5.45
C GLY A 237 -2.31 -3.09 5.87
N SER A 238 -2.55 -3.01 7.18
CA SER A 238 -3.86 -2.85 7.79
C SER A 238 -4.43 -1.44 7.61
N GLU A 239 -5.76 -1.35 7.53
CA GLU A 239 -6.49 -0.09 7.68
C GLU A 239 -6.41 0.48 9.11
N GLY A 240 -5.97 -0.30 10.08
CA GLY A 240 -6.06 0.01 11.50
C GLY A 240 -7.21 -0.75 12.17
N SER A 241 -7.92 -0.12 13.11
CA SER A 241 -9.05 -0.75 13.80
C SER A 241 -10.19 -1.19 12.86
N TRP A 242 -10.37 -0.51 11.72
CA TRP A 242 -11.32 -0.93 10.68
C TRP A 242 -11.04 -2.33 10.15
N GLY A 243 -9.76 -2.68 9.92
CA GLY A 243 -9.35 -4.02 9.50
C GLY A 243 -9.59 -5.10 10.55
N CYS A 244 -9.77 -4.70 11.79
CA CYS A 244 -10.04 -5.56 12.96
C CYS A 244 -11.50 -5.45 13.43
N GLU A 245 -12.46 -5.17 12.58
CA GLU A 245 -13.88 -5.02 12.91
C GLU A 245 -14.12 -4.02 14.07
N ASN A 246 -13.31 -2.97 14.16
CA ASN A 246 -13.24 -1.98 15.25
C ASN A 246 -12.87 -2.54 16.62
N ASP A 247 -12.21 -3.71 16.66
CA ASP A 247 -11.60 -4.25 17.87
C ASP A 247 -10.17 -3.70 18.03
N TRP A 248 -10.01 -2.70 18.91
CA TRP A 248 -8.75 -2.04 19.18
C TRP A 248 -7.71 -2.95 19.83
N ASP A 249 -8.16 -3.84 20.69
CA ASP A 249 -7.29 -4.81 21.35
C ASP A 249 -6.74 -5.84 20.35
N CYS A 250 -7.54 -6.26 19.38
CA CYS A 250 -7.10 -7.09 18.26
C CYS A 250 -6.02 -6.38 17.45
N TYR A 251 -6.24 -5.11 17.07
CA TYR A 251 -5.25 -4.33 16.34
C TYR A 251 -3.93 -4.19 17.13
N GLU A 252 -4.02 -3.89 18.45
CA GLU A 252 -2.83 -3.79 19.29
C GLU A 252 -2.08 -5.12 19.38
N ARG A 253 -2.77 -6.26 19.56
CA ARG A 253 -2.12 -7.58 19.58
C ARG A 253 -1.42 -7.93 18.27
N ILE A 254 -2.06 -7.61 17.13
CA ILE A 254 -1.44 -7.80 15.81
C ILE A 254 -0.17 -6.96 15.68
N CYS A 255 -0.24 -5.68 16.04
CA CYS A 255 0.92 -4.79 16.00
C CYS A 255 2.02 -5.18 17.01
N ALA A 256 1.66 -5.84 18.11
CA ALA A 256 2.60 -6.31 19.12
C ALA A 256 3.40 -7.54 18.68
N ASP A 257 2.98 -8.25 17.62
CA ASP A 257 3.73 -9.41 17.12
C ASP A 257 5.20 -9.05 16.87
N LYS A 258 6.10 -9.96 17.31
CA LYS A 258 7.55 -9.75 17.26
C LYS A 258 8.12 -9.63 15.84
N ASN A 259 7.41 -10.17 14.85
CA ASN A 259 7.83 -10.12 13.45
C ASN A 259 7.30 -8.89 12.72
N ILE A 260 6.34 -8.16 13.29
CA ILE A 260 5.81 -6.93 12.74
C ILE A 260 6.65 -5.76 13.25
N ASP A 261 7.31 -5.04 12.35
CA ASP A 261 8.27 -4.00 12.70
C ASP A 261 7.62 -2.62 12.88
N TYR A 262 6.50 -2.35 12.20
CA TYR A 262 5.79 -1.07 12.28
C TYR A 262 4.30 -1.23 12.03
N CYS A 263 3.53 -0.28 12.51
CA CYS A 263 2.07 -0.28 12.41
C CYS A 263 1.60 0.48 11.17
N ASN A 264 0.47 0.08 10.62
CA ASN A 264 -0.15 0.71 9.47
C ASN A 264 -1.54 1.21 9.79
N ILE A 265 -1.94 2.31 9.17
CA ILE A 265 -3.33 2.77 9.07
C ILE A 265 -3.62 3.26 7.66
N HIS A 266 -4.87 3.10 7.24
CA HIS A 266 -5.44 3.72 6.06
C HIS A 266 -6.57 4.66 6.47
N LEU A 267 -6.94 5.59 5.61
CA LEU A 267 -7.95 6.57 5.95
C LEU A 267 -8.69 7.05 4.70
N TRP A 268 -9.99 6.72 4.64
CA TRP A 268 -10.84 6.98 3.50
C TRP A 268 -12.14 7.68 3.92
N PRO A 269 -12.15 9.02 4.11
CA PRO A 269 -13.30 9.76 4.62
C PRO A 269 -14.57 9.54 3.82
N TYR A 270 -14.48 9.53 2.49
CA TYR A 270 -15.63 9.27 1.62
C TYR A 270 -16.15 7.84 1.81
N ASN A 271 -15.27 6.84 1.69
CA ASN A 271 -15.65 5.43 1.81
C ASN A 271 -16.21 5.07 3.19
N TRP A 272 -15.78 5.76 4.23
CA TRP A 272 -16.22 5.56 5.62
C TRP A 272 -17.40 6.47 6.01
N SER A 273 -18.02 7.13 5.03
CA SER A 273 -19.17 8.03 5.23
C SER A 273 -18.88 9.21 6.18
N TRP A 274 -17.61 9.63 6.28
CA TRP A 274 -17.22 10.85 6.98
C TRP A 274 -17.35 12.10 6.10
N ALA A 275 -17.49 11.90 4.79
CA ALA A 275 -17.76 12.93 3.81
C ALA A 275 -18.75 12.38 2.78
N ARG A 276 -19.79 13.15 2.45
CA ARG A 276 -20.80 12.80 1.45
C ARG A 276 -20.33 13.22 0.07
N GLN A 277 -20.71 12.45 -0.94
CA GLN A 277 -20.31 12.65 -2.34
C GLN A 277 -20.60 14.07 -2.86
N ASP A 278 -21.75 14.61 -2.53
CA ASP A 278 -22.25 15.92 -2.99
C ASP A 278 -21.96 17.07 -2.01
N HIS A 279 -21.21 16.80 -0.91
CA HIS A 279 -20.90 17.76 0.16
C HIS A 279 -19.43 17.68 0.59
N LEU A 280 -18.52 17.33 -0.33
CA LEU A 280 -17.11 17.08 0.01
C LEU A 280 -16.41 18.28 0.68
N ILE A 281 -16.76 19.51 0.27
CA ILE A 281 -16.20 20.73 0.85
C ILE A 281 -16.83 21.04 2.21
N GLU A 282 -18.15 20.93 2.31
CA GLU A 282 -18.91 21.21 3.53
C GLU A 282 -18.57 20.21 4.65
N ASP A 283 -18.38 18.94 4.30
CA ASP A 283 -18.07 17.88 5.25
C ASP A 283 -16.59 17.81 5.64
N LEU A 284 -15.70 18.57 4.99
CA LEU A 284 -14.28 18.55 5.24
C LEU A 284 -13.89 18.82 6.71
N PRO A 285 -14.50 19.76 7.45
CA PRO A 285 -14.19 19.95 8.86
C PRO A 285 -14.49 18.70 9.72
N GLN A 286 -15.62 18.03 9.48
CA GLN A 286 -15.96 16.79 10.21
C GLN A 286 -15.04 15.65 9.83
N ALA A 287 -14.72 15.50 8.55
CA ALA A 287 -13.74 14.51 8.08
C ALA A 287 -12.37 14.70 8.76
N LYS A 288 -11.91 15.94 8.89
CA LYS A 288 -10.67 16.27 9.62
C LYS A 288 -10.73 15.91 11.10
N ALA A 289 -11.85 16.20 11.77
CA ALA A 289 -12.02 15.87 13.19
C ALA A 289 -11.98 14.35 13.42
N ASN A 290 -12.72 13.57 12.61
CA ASN A 290 -12.71 12.11 12.67
C ASN A 290 -11.32 11.54 12.35
N THR A 291 -10.62 12.13 11.39
CA THR A 291 -9.23 11.77 11.04
C THR A 291 -8.29 11.91 12.22
N LYS A 292 -8.37 13.04 12.92
CA LYS A 292 -7.52 13.29 14.10
C LYS A 292 -7.78 12.27 15.20
N ASP A 293 -9.04 12.03 15.54
CA ASP A 293 -9.42 11.04 16.56
C ASP A 293 -8.93 9.63 16.21
N TYR A 294 -9.05 9.24 14.95
CA TYR A 294 -8.56 7.95 14.45
C TYR A 294 -7.04 7.83 14.57
N ILE A 295 -6.31 8.85 14.12
CA ILE A 295 -4.85 8.88 14.19
C ILE A 295 -4.35 8.87 15.64
N ASP A 296 -4.92 9.71 16.51
CA ASP A 296 -4.48 9.84 17.90
C ASP A 296 -4.58 8.49 18.64
N LYS A 297 -5.69 7.77 18.48
CA LYS A 297 -5.87 6.45 19.09
C LYS A 297 -4.85 5.41 18.61
N HIS A 298 -4.50 5.43 17.33
CA HIS A 298 -3.46 4.53 16.80
C HIS A 298 -2.06 4.92 17.26
N LEU A 299 -1.77 6.22 17.37
CA LEU A 299 -0.51 6.71 17.92
C LEU A 299 -0.32 6.30 19.39
N ASP A 300 -1.38 6.30 20.20
CA ASP A 300 -1.33 5.82 21.57
C ASP A 300 -0.92 4.34 21.66
N ILE A 301 -1.44 3.50 20.74
CA ILE A 301 -1.03 2.10 20.62
C ILE A 301 0.44 2.00 20.22
N CYS A 302 0.85 2.72 19.18
CA CYS A 302 2.23 2.70 18.70
C CYS A 302 3.23 3.16 19.78
N ALA A 303 2.86 4.15 20.60
CA ALA A 303 3.66 4.61 21.72
C ALA A 303 3.83 3.52 22.79
N ARG A 304 2.76 2.78 23.13
CA ARG A 304 2.85 1.65 24.08
C ARG A 304 3.73 0.53 23.56
N LEU A 305 3.70 0.29 22.25
CA LEU A 305 4.47 -0.76 21.59
C LEU A 305 5.89 -0.35 21.19
N ASN A 306 6.22 0.94 21.30
CA ASN A 306 7.47 1.52 20.80
C ASN A 306 7.73 1.16 19.32
N LYS A 307 6.72 1.33 18.46
CA LYS A 307 6.78 1.02 17.03
C LYS A 307 6.36 2.22 16.18
N PRO A 308 6.99 2.43 15.00
CA PRO A 308 6.57 3.49 14.09
C PRO A 308 5.15 3.27 13.58
N LEU A 309 4.42 4.37 13.34
CA LEU A 309 3.16 4.39 12.61
C LEU A 309 3.36 4.96 11.21
N VAL A 310 2.76 4.34 10.23
CA VAL A 310 2.68 4.85 8.84
C VAL A 310 1.22 4.92 8.38
N MET A 311 0.80 6.08 7.89
CA MET A 311 -0.43 6.24 7.13
C MET A 311 -0.18 5.82 5.68
N GLU A 312 -0.44 4.57 5.35
CA GLU A 312 -0.05 4.02 4.03
C GLU A 312 -1.04 4.28 2.91
N GLU A 313 -2.26 4.62 3.27
CA GLU A 313 -3.27 5.11 2.35
C GLU A 313 -4.06 6.23 2.98
N PHE A 314 -4.27 7.27 2.24
CA PHE A 314 -5.30 8.27 2.46
C PHE A 314 -5.61 8.97 1.14
N GLY A 315 -6.85 9.31 0.96
CA GLY A 315 -7.31 10.00 -0.22
C GLY A 315 -8.52 10.86 0.08
N TYR A 316 -8.81 11.77 -0.84
CA TYR A 316 -10.00 12.58 -0.84
C TYR A 316 -10.43 12.82 -2.28
N PRO A 317 -11.70 12.59 -2.65
CA PRO A 317 -12.15 12.77 -4.02
C PRO A 317 -11.95 14.21 -4.52
N ARG A 318 -11.91 14.39 -5.83
CA ARG A 318 -11.97 15.73 -6.44
C ARG A 318 -13.29 16.40 -6.10
N ASP A 319 -13.29 17.73 -6.08
CA ASP A 319 -14.49 18.51 -5.77
C ASP A 319 -15.65 18.12 -6.70
N ASP A 320 -16.86 18.16 -6.16
CA ASP A 320 -18.09 17.76 -6.86
C ASP A 320 -18.04 16.33 -7.43
N PHE A 321 -17.22 15.46 -6.83
CA PHE A 321 -17.00 14.09 -7.26
C PHE A 321 -16.60 13.96 -8.74
N GLN A 322 -15.91 14.97 -9.26
CA GLN A 322 -15.36 14.95 -10.61
C GLN A 322 -14.12 14.08 -10.68
N PHE A 323 -13.78 13.58 -11.85
CA PHE A 323 -12.57 12.76 -12.05
C PHE A 323 -11.80 13.11 -13.32
N ALA A 324 -12.35 13.93 -14.21
CA ALA A 324 -11.65 14.39 -15.40
C ALA A 324 -10.42 15.23 -15.05
N LEU A 325 -9.39 15.11 -15.90
CA LEU A 325 -8.16 15.88 -15.76
C LEU A 325 -8.45 17.39 -15.70
N GLY A 326 -7.79 18.07 -14.75
CA GLY A 326 -7.91 19.53 -14.60
C GLY A 326 -9.13 20.00 -13.79
N THR A 327 -9.97 19.10 -13.30
CA THR A 327 -11.05 19.47 -12.38
C THR A 327 -10.51 19.84 -11.00
N SER A 328 -11.30 20.58 -10.21
CA SER A 328 -10.87 21.15 -8.93
C SER A 328 -10.49 20.09 -7.89
N THR A 329 -9.48 20.41 -7.08
CA THR A 329 -8.98 19.58 -5.99
C THR A 329 -8.92 20.32 -4.65
N LYS A 330 -9.72 21.36 -4.44
CA LYS A 330 -9.66 22.20 -3.23
C LYS A 330 -9.88 21.39 -1.95
N GLY A 331 -10.89 20.52 -1.93
CA GLY A 331 -11.17 19.65 -0.81
C GLY A 331 -10.02 18.71 -0.52
N ARG A 332 -9.50 18.03 -1.55
CA ARG A 332 -8.31 17.17 -1.47
C ARG A 332 -7.10 17.93 -0.93
N ASP A 333 -6.80 19.09 -1.47
CA ASP A 333 -5.64 19.88 -1.06
C ASP A 333 -5.74 20.27 0.42
N GLY A 334 -6.93 20.68 0.87
CA GLY A 334 -7.20 20.99 2.27
C GLY A 334 -7.13 19.77 3.19
N PHE A 335 -7.55 18.60 2.71
CA PHE A 335 -7.46 17.35 3.46
C PHE A 335 -6.01 16.85 3.53
N TYR A 336 -5.29 16.84 2.41
CA TYR A 336 -3.87 16.46 2.35
C TYR A 336 -3.02 17.34 3.26
N GLN A 337 -3.21 18.66 3.19
CA GLN A 337 -2.48 19.60 4.05
C GLN A 337 -2.71 19.30 5.53
N TYR A 338 -3.94 18.94 5.89
CA TYR A 338 -4.27 18.59 7.27
C TYR A 338 -3.61 17.29 7.73
N VAL A 339 -3.75 16.20 6.96
CA VAL A 339 -3.09 14.92 7.25
C VAL A 339 -1.57 15.12 7.36
N PHE A 340 -0.98 15.82 6.41
CA PHE A 340 0.45 16.11 6.41
C PHE A 340 0.89 16.90 7.65
N SER A 341 0.07 17.85 8.11
CA SER A 341 0.39 18.58 9.35
C SER A 341 0.40 17.66 10.55
N LEU A 342 -0.58 16.76 10.69
CA LEU A 342 -0.61 15.79 11.80
C LEU A 342 0.63 14.89 11.81
N VAL A 343 1.07 14.41 10.65
CA VAL A 343 2.28 13.59 10.52
C VAL A 343 3.52 14.40 10.95
N ALA A 344 3.70 15.59 10.40
CA ALA A 344 4.89 16.39 10.65
C ALA A 344 4.94 16.94 12.08
N ASP A 345 3.81 17.42 12.62
CA ASP A 345 3.74 17.94 13.99
C ASP A 345 4.12 16.86 15.01
N ASN A 346 3.64 15.62 14.81
CA ASN A 346 3.99 14.50 15.67
C ASN A 346 5.48 14.12 15.54
N ALA A 347 5.99 14.04 14.30
CA ALA A 347 7.39 13.71 14.04
C ALA A 347 8.36 14.77 14.59
N GLU A 348 8.04 16.05 14.45
CA GLU A 348 8.84 17.17 15.00
C GLU A 348 8.92 17.15 16.54
N GLN A 349 7.93 16.56 17.20
CA GLN A 349 7.90 16.37 18.65
C GLN A 349 8.57 15.05 19.09
N GLY A 350 9.17 14.30 18.17
CA GLY A 350 9.79 13.01 18.45
C GLY A 350 8.78 11.87 18.65
N GLY A 351 7.56 12.02 18.13
CA GLY A 351 6.53 10.99 18.21
C GLY A 351 6.71 9.89 17.14
N TYR A 352 5.81 8.93 17.15
CA TYR A 352 5.90 7.69 16.39
C TYR A 352 5.38 7.77 14.95
N PHE A 353 4.83 8.91 14.51
CA PHE A 353 4.29 9.05 13.17
C PHE A 353 5.42 9.24 12.15
N ALA A 354 5.87 8.15 11.53
CA ALA A 354 7.11 8.11 10.77
C ALA A 354 6.96 8.49 9.29
N GLY A 355 5.78 8.38 8.72
CA GLY A 355 5.57 8.67 7.31
C GLY A 355 4.15 8.47 6.82
N CYS A 356 3.93 8.82 5.56
CA CYS A 356 2.65 8.60 4.90
C CYS A 356 2.80 8.40 3.40
N ASN A 357 1.87 7.63 2.80
CA ASN A 357 1.76 7.40 1.37
C ASN A 357 0.36 7.83 0.92
N PHE A 358 0.24 8.87 0.13
CA PHE A 358 -1.07 9.25 -0.41
C PHE A 358 -1.53 8.26 -1.49
N TRP A 359 -2.82 8.11 -1.63
CA TRP A 359 -3.43 7.33 -2.69
C TRP A 359 -4.02 8.28 -3.73
N GLY A 360 -3.58 8.24 -4.96
CA GLY A 360 -2.50 7.42 -5.51
C GLY A 360 -1.84 8.17 -6.64
N TRP A 361 -0.74 7.64 -7.15
CA TRP A 361 0.01 8.33 -8.19
C TRP A 361 -0.64 8.16 -9.56
N GLY A 362 -1.13 9.24 -10.15
CA GLY A 362 -1.62 9.30 -11.53
C GLY A 362 -0.52 9.77 -12.50
N GLY A 363 0.31 10.71 -12.04
CA GLY A 363 1.45 11.20 -12.79
C GLY A 363 1.11 11.70 -14.18
N TYR A 364 1.74 11.13 -15.20
CA TYR A 364 1.55 11.47 -16.61
C TYR A 364 0.44 10.65 -17.31
N ALA A 365 -0.33 9.85 -16.58
CA ALA A 365 -1.42 9.07 -17.16
C ALA A 365 -2.43 9.95 -17.89
N GLN A 366 -2.95 9.43 -18.99
CA GLN A 366 -4.05 10.00 -19.76
C GLN A 366 -5.17 8.96 -19.85
N PRO A 367 -6.08 8.90 -18.85
CA PRO A 367 -7.17 7.94 -18.86
C PRO A 367 -8.10 8.21 -20.05
N LYS A 368 -8.49 7.16 -20.76
CA LYS A 368 -9.40 7.24 -21.90
C LYS A 368 -10.84 6.94 -21.50
N HIS A 369 -11.01 6.07 -20.51
CA HIS A 369 -12.30 5.70 -19.95
C HIS A 369 -12.36 6.16 -18.49
N GLU A 370 -13.27 7.06 -18.19
CA GLU A 370 -13.32 7.72 -16.89
C GLU A 370 -14.04 6.90 -15.82
N GLN A 371 -15.05 6.09 -16.19
CA GLN A 371 -15.87 5.35 -15.24
C GLN A 371 -15.16 4.11 -14.66
N GLN A 372 -14.30 3.50 -15.43
CA GLN A 372 -13.49 2.37 -15.03
C GLN A 372 -12.30 2.22 -16.00
N TRP A 373 -11.24 1.57 -15.54
CA TRP A 373 -10.12 1.22 -16.40
C TRP A 373 -10.51 0.08 -17.37
N LEU A 374 -10.11 0.21 -18.62
CA LEU A 374 -10.23 -0.84 -19.62
C LEU A 374 -8.85 -1.22 -20.18
N VAL A 375 -8.73 -2.45 -20.68
CA VAL A 375 -7.49 -2.94 -21.28
C VAL A 375 -7.03 -2.01 -22.41
N GLY A 376 -5.80 -1.51 -22.29
CA GLY A 376 -5.20 -0.54 -23.21
C GLY A 376 -5.26 0.91 -22.75
N ASP A 377 -5.88 1.18 -21.60
CA ASP A 377 -5.80 2.47 -20.95
C ASP A 377 -4.51 2.61 -20.14
N ASP A 378 -4.09 3.86 -19.91
CA ASP A 378 -3.05 4.13 -18.94
C ASP A 378 -3.53 3.76 -17.53
N TYR A 379 -2.67 3.11 -16.73
CA TYR A 379 -2.95 2.97 -15.30
C TYR A 379 -2.86 4.31 -14.61
N THR A 380 -3.77 4.51 -13.65
CA THR A 380 -3.79 5.66 -12.74
C THR A 380 -3.60 5.19 -11.30
N GLY A 381 -3.67 6.08 -10.33
CA GLY A 381 -3.70 5.70 -8.91
C GLY A 381 -4.98 4.98 -8.53
N ASP A 382 -6.08 5.23 -9.25
CA ASP A 382 -7.36 4.55 -9.01
C ASP A 382 -7.32 3.14 -9.61
N PRO A 383 -7.66 2.09 -8.85
CA PRO A 383 -7.69 0.73 -9.38
C PRO A 383 -8.82 0.53 -10.40
N ALA A 384 -8.82 -0.63 -11.07
CA ALA A 384 -9.62 -0.86 -12.27
C ALA A 384 -11.14 -0.67 -12.10
N GLN A 385 -11.68 -0.93 -10.91
CA GLN A 385 -13.12 -0.83 -10.63
C GLN A 385 -13.60 0.60 -10.31
N GLU A 386 -12.67 1.54 -10.12
CA GLU A 386 -12.97 2.92 -9.69
C GLU A 386 -12.95 3.89 -10.87
N GLN A 387 -13.56 5.07 -10.65
CA GLN A 387 -13.50 6.18 -11.58
C GLN A 387 -12.05 6.67 -11.71
N GLN A 388 -11.57 6.68 -12.95
CA GLN A 388 -10.17 6.95 -13.26
C GLN A 388 -9.88 8.45 -13.17
N GLY A 389 -9.24 8.86 -12.10
CA GLY A 389 -8.91 10.24 -11.79
C GLY A 389 -9.54 10.78 -10.51
N LEU A 390 -10.48 10.02 -9.89
CA LEU A 390 -11.19 10.47 -8.69
C LEU A 390 -10.23 10.78 -7.53
N ASN A 391 -9.31 9.85 -7.23
CA ASN A 391 -8.32 9.99 -6.18
C ASN A 391 -6.89 10.18 -6.71
N SER A 392 -6.65 9.93 -7.99
CA SER A 392 -5.32 10.05 -8.59
C SER A 392 -4.78 11.47 -8.56
N VAL A 393 -3.48 11.59 -8.24
CA VAL A 393 -2.72 12.85 -8.32
C VAL A 393 -1.95 12.87 -9.62
N PHE A 394 -2.39 13.71 -10.56
CA PHE A 394 -1.74 13.88 -11.86
C PHE A 394 -0.67 14.97 -11.86
N SER A 395 0.22 14.92 -12.83
CA SER A 395 1.24 15.95 -13.05
C SER A 395 0.64 17.35 -13.34
N GLY A 396 -0.61 17.40 -13.75
CA GLY A 396 -1.39 18.62 -13.96
C GLY A 396 -2.01 19.22 -12.69
N ASP A 397 -2.14 18.47 -11.60
CA ASP A 397 -2.75 18.90 -10.33
C ASP A 397 -1.78 19.78 -9.54
N LYS A 398 -1.51 20.98 -10.05
CA LYS A 398 -0.43 21.86 -9.57
C LYS A 398 -0.60 22.24 -8.09
N SER A 399 -1.81 22.48 -7.63
CA SER A 399 -2.10 22.82 -6.22
C SER A 399 -1.81 21.64 -5.29
N THR A 400 -2.27 20.44 -5.61
CA THR A 400 -1.99 19.22 -4.86
C THR A 400 -0.48 18.93 -4.83
N LEU A 401 0.21 19.03 -5.98
CA LEU A 401 1.66 18.83 -6.04
C LEU A 401 2.43 19.86 -5.20
N LYS A 402 1.92 21.10 -5.09
CA LYS A 402 2.52 22.14 -4.23
C LYS A 402 2.38 21.75 -2.75
N VAL A 403 1.21 21.26 -2.33
CA VAL A 403 0.97 20.77 -0.97
C VAL A 403 1.92 19.62 -0.65
N ILE A 404 2.02 18.62 -1.54
CA ILE A 404 2.93 17.47 -1.36
C ILE A 404 4.39 17.92 -1.24
N ARG A 405 4.87 18.80 -2.13
CA ARG A 405 6.27 19.31 -2.08
C ARG A 405 6.57 20.06 -0.80
N SER A 406 5.61 20.84 -0.30
CA SER A 406 5.76 21.55 0.97
C SER A 406 5.97 20.57 2.13
N GLN A 407 5.17 19.52 2.18
CA GLN A 407 5.28 18.48 3.20
C GLN A 407 6.58 17.69 3.09
N VAL A 408 6.96 17.26 1.89
CA VAL A 408 8.25 16.59 1.64
C VAL A 408 9.41 17.42 2.18
N LYS A 409 9.41 18.74 1.88
CA LYS A 409 10.44 19.66 2.38
C LYS A 409 10.47 19.73 3.90
N ARG A 410 9.31 19.69 4.56
CA ARG A 410 9.19 19.69 6.02
C ARG A 410 9.76 18.39 6.61
N MET A 411 9.34 17.23 6.10
CA MET A 411 9.80 15.93 6.58
C MET A 411 11.31 15.71 6.38
N LYS A 412 11.87 16.22 5.29
CA LYS A 412 13.32 16.14 5.03
C LYS A 412 14.20 16.88 6.04
N LYS A 413 13.66 17.87 6.74
CA LYS A 413 14.42 18.55 7.80
C LYS A 413 14.59 17.70 9.06
N LEU A 414 13.85 16.60 9.16
CA LEU A 414 13.88 15.67 10.30
C LEU A 414 14.83 14.47 10.06
N ARG A 415 15.44 14.40 8.88
CA ARG A 415 16.37 13.33 8.46
C ARG A 415 17.81 13.57 8.88
#